data_4619a9831c9a301765e0c83809c99109
#
_entry.id   4619a9831c9a301765e0c83809c99109
#
_cell.length_a   1.000
_cell.length_b   1.000
_cell.length_c   1.000
_cell.angle_alpha   90.00
_cell.angle_beta   90.00
_cell.angle_gamma   90.00
#
_symmetry.space_group_name_H-M   'P 1'
#
loop_
_entity.id
_entity.type
_entity.pdbx_description
1 polymer ?
#
loop_
_entity_poly.entity_id
_entity_poly.type
_entity_poly.pdbx_seq_one_letter_code
_entity_poly.pdbx_strand_id
1 'polypeptide(L)'
;MIRACTSNDSIESGDNSISFDLHPRLTVISGLEQMERDGLVNEFIGALGNSRSGVHLELMADNGHRYAVFRPSGADHRVIDVDERVDVTAQFSDASGSIDLLSRAGLDSRSARRTMRFTAQDLAESTARDELIQQLARVDQDQLWSAAHALRTAQHRLEAEADAVGTSVEDAAVIERIEQRHEQFERTQAQSEQVRHITFVVAGLAALLTLPMVRFVGSLAVAPLVLIAIAAVLVSIVYWRRLESARSAEDDALADAGAESYLGFHLQRVNNLLSSDSGRRRLITAAEEHRDAAQRWSALAGDVDVEWDASNRPDIPAAATLRQDVAPVGQLGADSQLDDTAAIAHAVVTRLAALRDLGGSSESFPALLDDPFCNLDSGMLPTLLEIMVQSSERQQIILLTESPTVASWARVEAMTGALGIIEPTPTSRPANAL
;
A
#
# COMPACT_ATOMS: atom_id res chain seq x y z
N MET A 1 14.36 10.09 -15.77
CA MET A 1 13.66 11.39 -15.72
C MET A 1 13.38 11.91 -17.13
N ILE A 2 12.11 12.17 -17.46
CA ILE A 2 11.70 12.67 -18.79
C ILE A 2 11.85 14.19 -18.78
N ARG A 3 12.60 14.74 -19.76
CA ARG A 3 12.75 16.20 -19.92
C ARG A 3 11.78 16.78 -20.92
N ALA A 4 11.66 16.13 -22.08
CA ALA A 4 10.75 16.57 -23.11
C ALA A 4 10.15 15.37 -23.83
N CYS A 5 8.88 15.49 -24.19
CA CYS A 5 8.18 14.52 -25.04
C CYS A 5 7.54 15.29 -26.18
N THR A 6 7.93 15.01 -27.40
CA THR A 6 7.35 15.59 -28.60
C THR A 6 6.71 14.49 -29.43
N SER A 7 5.43 14.57 -29.72
CA SER A 7 4.72 13.66 -30.62
C SER A 7 4.49 14.37 -31.95
N ASN A 8 4.98 13.76 -33.02
CA ASN A 8 4.73 14.20 -34.40
C ASN A 8 3.73 13.23 -35.03
N ASP A 9 2.47 13.55 -35.02
CA ASP A 9 1.47 12.87 -35.83
C ASP A 9 1.59 13.38 -37.27
N SER A 10 2.43 12.71 -38.08
CA SER A 10 2.52 12.95 -39.51
C SER A 10 1.36 12.27 -40.21
N ILE A 11 0.15 12.83 -40.08
CA ILE A 11 -0.90 12.68 -41.09
C ILE A 11 -0.89 13.96 -41.89
N GLU A 12 -0.70 13.80 -43.18
CA GLU A 12 -0.71 14.86 -44.21
C GLU A 12 -1.74 15.97 -43.90
N SER A 13 -1.29 17.10 -43.44
CA SER A 13 -1.92 18.43 -43.36
C SER A 13 -1.78 19.09 -42.01
N GLY A 14 -0.70 19.82 -41.83
CA GLY A 14 -0.61 20.82 -40.74
C GLY A 14 0.20 20.33 -39.56
N ASP A 15 1.18 21.11 -39.25
CA ASP A 15 2.16 21.05 -38.18
C ASP A 15 1.50 20.94 -36.77
N ASN A 16 0.99 19.77 -36.41
CA ASN A 16 0.43 19.50 -35.09
C ASN A 16 1.43 18.64 -34.27
N SER A 17 2.64 19.17 -34.08
CA SER A 17 3.53 18.60 -33.09
C SER A 17 3.18 19.13 -31.70
N ILE A 18 2.84 18.25 -30.79
CA ILE A 18 2.63 18.61 -29.37
C ILE A 18 3.96 18.35 -28.65
N SER A 19 4.53 19.40 -28.05
CA SER A 19 5.75 19.31 -27.27
C SER A 19 5.46 19.67 -25.83
N PHE A 20 5.90 18.81 -24.91
CA PHE A 20 5.83 19.05 -23.47
C PHE A 20 7.28 19.21 -22.96
N ASP A 21 7.55 20.36 -22.32
CA ASP A 21 8.79 20.56 -21.58
C ASP A 21 8.51 20.31 -20.09
N LEU A 22 9.00 19.16 -19.60
CA LEU A 22 8.69 18.69 -18.27
C LEU A 22 9.76 19.11 -17.26
N HIS A 23 9.30 19.67 -16.16
CA HIS A 23 10.20 20.01 -15.07
C HIS A 23 10.86 18.76 -14.48
N PRO A 24 12.15 18.83 -14.13
CA PRO A 24 12.90 17.66 -13.63
C PRO A 24 12.35 17.07 -12.33
N ARG A 25 11.67 17.83 -11.51
CA ARG A 25 11.13 17.40 -10.22
C ARG A 25 9.62 17.18 -10.32
N LEU A 26 8.85 18.24 -10.38
CA LEU A 26 7.39 18.21 -10.41
C LEU A 26 6.86 19.04 -11.59
N THR A 27 6.02 18.42 -12.41
CA THR A 27 5.26 19.12 -13.44
C THR A 27 3.77 18.99 -13.13
N VAL A 28 3.06 20.11 -13.09
CA VAL A 28 1.61 20.14 -12.96
C VAL A 28 1.00 20.44 -14.33
N ILE A 29 0.14 19.58 -14.82
CA ILE A 29 -0.62 19.76 -16.06
C ILE A 29 -2.08 19.95 -15.67
N SER A 30 -2.62 21.14 -15.84
CA SER A 30 -3.95 21.52 -15.39
C SER A 30 -4.91 21.79 -16.54
N GLY A 31 -6.22 21.63 -16.28
CA GLY A 31 -7.26 21.98 -17.25
C GLY A 31 -7.55 20.88 -18.29
N LEU A 32 -7.12 19.65 -18.04
CA LEU A 32 -7.44 18.49 -18.86
C LEU A 32 -8.66 17.74 -18.30
N GLU A 33 -9.61 17.41 -19.16
CA GLU A 33 -10.71 16.51 -18.82
C GLU A 33 -10.20 15.06 -18.61
N GLN A 34 -11.00 14.21 -17.97
CA GLN A 34 -10.60 12.82 -17.66
C GLN A 34 -10.15 12.03 -18.90
N MET A 35 -10.84 12.17 -20.04
CA MET A 35 -10.46 11.50 -21.29
C MET A 35 -9.09 11.97 -21.81
N GLU A 36 -8.81 13.26 -21.70
CA GLU A 36 -7.54 13.85 -22.13
C GLU A 36 -6.40 13.41 -21.22
N ARG A 37 -6.63 13.35 -19.90
CA ARG A 37 -5.66 12.81 -18.94
C ARG A 37 -5.35 11.33 -19.21
N ASP A 38 -6.39 10.50 -19.45
CA ASP A 38 -6.23 9.11 -19.84
C ASP A 38 -5.40 8.96 -21.13
N GLY A 39 -5.67 9.82 -22.10
CA GLY A 39 -4.91 9.91 -23.35
C GLY A 39 -3.44 10.22 -23.08
N LEU A 40 -3.18 11.26 -22.31
CA LEU A 40 -1.83 11.73 -21.99
C LEU A 40 -1.02 10.69 -21.20
N VAL A 41 -1.63 10.03 -20.22
CA VAL A 41 -1.00 8.90 -19.51
C VAL A 41 -0.59 7.80 -20.48
N ASN A 42 -1.46 7.45 -21.43
CA ASN A 42 -1.13 6.44 -22.44
C ASN A 42 0.00 6.89 -23.37
N GLU A 43 0.06 8.19 -23.71
CA GLU A 43 1.17 8.74 -24.51
C GLU A 43 2.49 8.66 -23.75
N PHE A 44 2.55 9.04 -22.48
CA PHE A 44 3.77 8.93 -21.67
C PHE A 44 4.24 7.48 -21.54
N ILE A 45 3.33 6.56 -21.22
CA ILE A 45 3.68 5.13 -21.12
C ILE A 45 4.09 4.58 -22.49
N GLY A 46 3.38 4.94 -23.54
CA GLY A 46 3.73 4.55 -24.91
C GLY A 46 5.07 5.10 -25.39
N ALA A 47 5.43 6.31 -24.94
CA ALA A 47 6.72 6.92 -25.22
C ALA A 47 7.89 6.20 -24.51
N LEU A 48 7.67 5.69 -23.33
CA LEU A 48 8.64 4.87 -22.60
C LEU A 48 8.73 3.43 -23.14
N GLY A 49 7.60 2.85 -23.56
CA GLY A 49 7.54 1.55 -24.24
C GLY A 49 7.93 1.64 -25.73
N ASN A 50 7.59 0.61 -26.48
CA ASN A 50 7.83 0.56 -27.93
C ASN A 50 6.56 0.84 -28.78
N SER A 51 5.45 1.17 -28.14
CA SER A 51 4.12 1.20 -28.77
C SER A 51 3.81 2.46 -29.57
N ARG A 52 4.64 3.50 -29.50
CA ARG A 52 4.41 4.78 -30.18
C ARG A 52 5.52 5.11 -31.18
N SER A 53 5.17 5.22 -32.44
CA SER A 53 6.00 5.81 -33.49
C SER A 53 5.69 7.31 -33.60
N GLY A 54 6.62 8.08 -34.14
CA GLY A 54 6.47 9.54 -34.27
C GLY A 54 6.80 10.31 -32.97
N VAL A 55 7.31 9.64 -31.94
CA VAL A 55 7.64 10.26 -30.66
C VAL A 55 9.14 10.55 -30.56
N HIS A 56 9.46 11.76 -30.17
CA HIS A 56 10.80 12.14 -29.71
C HIS A 56 10.75 12.33 -28.19
N LEU A 57 11.65 11.64 -27.47
CA LEU A 57 11.71 11.65 -26.02
C LEU A 57 13.13 12.03 -25.57
N GLU A 58 13.25 13.12 -24.81
CA GLU A 58 14.50 13.43 -24.09
C GLU A 58 14.36 13.01 -22.63
N LEU A 59 15.30 12.22 -22.17
CA LEU A 59 15.35 11.76 -20.78
C LEU A 59 16.74 11.99 -20.20
N MET A 60 16.78 12.19 -18.90
CA MET A 60 17.99 12.21 -18.12
C MET A 60 17.98 10.97 -17.21
N ALA A 61 18.98 10.13 -17.36
CA ALA A 61 19.19 8.98 -16.50
C ALA A 61 19.65 9.44 -15.09
N ASP A 62 19.55 8.57 -14.10
CA ASP A 62 19.92 8.89 -12.72
C ASP A 62 21.45 9.07 -12.56
N ASN A 63 22.23 8.55 -13.50
CA ASN A 63 23.69 8.83 -13.61
C ASN A 63 24.01 10.24 -14.14
N GLY A 64 23.01 11.04 -14.50
CA GLY A 64 23.14 12.40 -14.99
C GLY A 64 23.31 12.52 -16.52
N HIS A 65 23.46 11.42 -17.28
CA HIS A 65 23.53 11.45 -18.72
C HIS A 65 22.18 11.75 -19.35
N ARG A 66 22.19 12.53 -20.43
CA ARG A 66 21.01 12.86 -21.22
C ARG A 66 20.94 12.00 -22.47
N TYR A 67 19.80 11.37 -22.66
CA TYR A 67 19.53 10.54 -23.82
C TYR A 67 18.36 11.12 -24.63
N ALA A 68 18.50 11.12 -25.94
CA ALA A 68 17.42 11.45 -26.87
C ALA A 68 17.00 10.18 -27.61
N VAL A 69 15.74 9.83 -27.44
CA VAL A 69 15.12 8.66 -28.09
C VAL A 69 14.29 9.14 -29.26
N PHE A 70 14.69 8.75 -30.47
CA PHE A 70 14.00 9.09 -31.71
C PHE A 70 13.27 7.85 -32.23
N ARG A 71 11.97 7.99 -32.45
CA ARG A 71 11.11 6.93 -33.00
C ARG A 71 10.35 7.42 -34.22
N PRO A 72 11.05 7.68 -35.37
CA PRO A 72 10.40 8.15 -36.54
C PRO A 72 9.44 7.08 -37.12
N SER A 73 8.35 7.52 -37.72
CA SER A 73 7.43 6.61 -38.41
C SER A 73 8.11 6.08 -39.68
N GLY A 74 8.26 4.75 -39.76
CA GLY A 74 8.80 4.10 -40.96
C GLY A 74 10.33 4.09 -41.11
N ALA A 75 11.07 4.42 -40.03
CA ALA A 75 12.53 4.29 -39.98
C ALA A 75 12.98 3.65 -38.66
N ASP A 76 14.25 3.26 -38.60
CA ASP A 76 14.81 2.64 -37.39
C ASP A 76 14.84 3.62 -36.22
N HIS A 77 14.50 3.10 -35.06
CA HIS A 77 14.56 3.84 -33.80
C HIS A 77 16.03 4.07 -33.40
N ARG A 78 16.32 5.21 -32.78
CA ARG A 78 17.67 5.57 -32.35
C ARG A 78 17.68 6.16 -30.96
N VAL A 79 18.74 5.87 -30.22
CA VAL A 79 19.06 6.50 -28.94
C VAL A 79 20.42 7.17 -29.08
N ILE A 80 20.46 8.45 -28.78
CA ILE A 80 21.67 9.27 -28.83
C ILE A 80 21.98 9.74 -27.40
N ASP A 81 23.18 9.48 -26.92
CA ASP A 81 23.72 10.18 -25.77
C ASP A 81 24.01 11.64 -26.19
N VAL A 82 23.25 12.57 -25.63
CA VAL A 82 23.30 13.98 -26.00
C VAL A 82 24.59 14.65 -25.49
N ASP A 83 25.09 14.18 -24.35
CA ASP A 83 26.27 14.75 -23.71
C ASP A 83 27.56 14.29 -24.40
N GLU A 84 27.65 13.01 -24.74
CA GLU A 84 28.79 12.44 -25.45
C GLU A 84 28.65 12.54 -26.99
N ARG A 85 27.46 12.85 -27.51
CA ARG A 85 27.12 12.90 -28.93
C ARG A 85 27.38 11.60 -29.68
N VAL A 86 27.13 10.47 -28.99
CA VAL A 86 27.35 9.11 -29.51
C VAL A 86 26.02 8.40 -29.70
N ASP A 87 25.91 7.61 -30.76
CA ASP A 87 24.78 6.70 -30.95
C ASP A 87 24.96 5.48 -30.05
N VAL A 88 24.06 5.35 -29.07
CA VAL A 88 24.05 4.28 -28.07
C VAL A 88 22.87 3.32 -28.30
N THR A 89 22.25 3.35 -29.45
CA THR A 89 21.07 2.53 -29.82
C THR A 89 21.26 1.06 -29.46
N ALA A 90 22.43 0.49 -29.74
CA ALA A 90 22.73 -0.91 -29.46
C ALA A 90 22.65 -1.28 -27.97
N GLN A 91 22.83 -0.31 -27.05
CA GLN A 91 22.74 -0.54 -25.60
C GLN A 91 21.28 -0.59 -25.11
N PHE A 92 20.36 0.05 -25.85
CA PHE A 92 18.95 0.18 -25.51
C PHE A 92 18.04 -0.75 -26.32
N SER A 93 18.54 -1.31 -27.42
CA SER A 93 17.79 -2.23 -28.27
C SER A 93 17.71 -3.63 -27.66
N ASP A 94 16.55 -4.26 -27.80
CA ASP A 94 16.36 -5.67 -27.53
C ASP A 94 16.86 -6.53 -28.69
N ALA A 95 16.71 -7.86 -28.62
CA ALA A 95 17.10 -8.80 -29.65
C ALA A 95 16.34 -8.60 -31.00
N SER A 96 15.20 -7.90 -30.98
CA SER A 96 14.41 -7.53 -32.15
C SER A 96 14.81 -6.20 -32.79
N GLY A 97 15.72 -5.47 -32.16
CA GLY A 97 16.10 -4.10 -32.54
C GLY A 97 15.11 -3.02 -32.06
N SER A 98 14.14 -3.40 -31.23
CA SER A 98 13.17 -2.48 -30.64
C SER A 98 13.74 -1.79 -29.40
N ILE A 99 13.43 -0.50 -29.24
CA ILE A 99 13.78 0.28 -28.04
C ILE A 99 12.57 0.35 -27.15
N ASP A 100 12.62 -0.40 -26.03
CA ASP A 100 11.59 -0.45 -25.01
C ASP A 100 12.21 -0.27 -23.62
N LEU A 101 12.06 0.95 -23.05
CA LEU A 101 12.62 1.28 -21.76
C LEU A 101 11.87 0.59 -20.61
N LEU A 102 10.58 0.28 -20.81
CA LEU A 102 9.75 -0.40 -19.81
C LEU A 102 10.13 -1.87 -19.69
N SER A 103 10.37 -2.54 -20.82
CA SER A 103 10.73 -3.97 -20.83
C SER A 103 12.04 -4.24 -20.11
N ARG A 104 12.97 -3.29 -20.08
CA ARG A 104 14.24 -3.38 -19.35
C ARG A 104 14.04 -3.42 -17.82
N ALA A 105 12.95 -2.83 -17.34
CA ALA A 105 12.54 -2.91 -15.95
C ALA A 105 11.58 -4.09 -15.68
N GLY A 106 11.36 -4.95 -16.66
CA GLY A 106 10.43 -6.07 -16.55
C GLY A 106 8.96 -5.66 -16.60
N LEU A 107 8.66 -4.45 -17.08
CA LEU A 107 7.30 -3.91 -17.19
C LEU A 107 6.78 -4.04 -18.61
N ASP A 108 5.57 -4.57 -18.76
CA ASP A 108 4.77 -4.38 -19.97
C ASP A 108 3.92 -3.11 -19.85
N SER A 109 3.32 -2.64 -20.94
CA SER A 109 2.53 -1.40 -20.96
C SER A 109 1.35 -1.42 -19.97
N ARG A 110 0.81 -2.60 -19.64
CA ARG A 110 -0.30 -2.74 -18.69
C ARG A 110 0.20 -2.64 -17.24
N SER A 111 1.27 -3.35 -16.91
CA SER A 111 1.89 -3.26 -15.59
C SER A 111 2.48 -1.88 -15.36
N ALA A 112 3.14 -1.28 -16.35
CA ALA A 112 3.63 0.09 -16.28
C ALA A 112 2.50 1.08 -15.96
N ARG A 113 1.34 0.98 -16.65
CA ARG A 113 0.18 1.82 -16.36
C ARG A 113 -0.32 1.65 -14.93
N ARG A 114 -0.39 0.41 -14.44
CA ARG A 114 -0.85 0.12 -13.07
C ARG A 114 0.12 0.63 -12.00
N THR A 115 1.42 0.62 -12.31
CA THR A 115 2.45 0.95 -11.33
C THR A 115 2.83 2.42 -11.35
N MET A 116 2.87 3.05 -12.53
CA MET A 116 3.27 4.45 -12.69
C MET A 116 2.12 5.43 -12.52
N ARG A 117 0.86 5.02 -12.76
CA ARG A 117 -0.33 5.86 -12.60
C ARG A 117 -0.93 5.69 -11.23
N PHE A 118 -1.21 6.79 -10.55
CA PHE A 118 -1.87 6.86 -9.26
C PHE A 118 -3.13 7.72 -9.38
N THR A 119 -4.28 7.13 -9.07
CA THR A 119 -5.59 7.80 -9.06
C THR A 119 -6.07 8.02 -7.64
N ALA A 120 -7.13 8.81 -7.46
CA ALA A 120 -7.78 8.96 -6.15
C ALA A 120 -8.28 7.63 -5.57
N GLN A 121 -8.72 6.71 -6.43
CA GLN A 121 -9.14 5.37 -6.00
C GLN A 121 -7.95 4.56 -5.47
N ASP A 122 -6.81 4.62 -6.15
CA ASP A 122 -5.60 3.93 -5.71
C ASP A 122 -5.10 4.42 -4.35
N LEU A 123 -5.27 5.70 -4.04
CA LEU A 123 -4.89 6.29 -2.75
C LEU A 123 -5.91 5.99 -1.64
N ALA A 124 -7.19 5.78 -2.01
CA ALA A 124 -8.23 5.40 -1.06
C ALA A 124 -8.20 3.90 -0.70
N GLU A 125 -7.57 3.07 -1.53
CA GLU A 125 -7.39 1.65 -1.25
C GLU A 125 -6.25 1.45 -0.22
N SER A 126 -6.62 1.51 1.06
CA SER A 126 -5.73 1.15 2.17
C SER A 126 -5.69 -0.37 2.33
N THR A 127 -4.49 -0.93 2.46
CA THR A 127 -4.34 -2.34 2.83
C THR A 127 -4.46 -2.50 4.36
N ALA A 128 -4.87 -3.68 4.82
CA ALA A 128 -4.88 -3.97 6.26
C ALA A 128 -3.51 -3.73 6.93
N ARG A 129 -2.42 -3.92 6.16
CA ARG A 129 -1.06 -3.60 6.58
C ARG A 129 -0.87 -2.11 6.81
N ASP A 130 -1.31 -1.28 5.87
CA ASP A 130 -1.15 0.18 5.97
C ASP A 130 -1.96 0.74 7.14
N GLU A 131 -3.16 0.20 7.38
CA GLU A 131 -3.99 0.57 8.54
C GLU A 131 -3.29 0.28 9.86
N LEU A 132 -2.67 -0.90 9.99
CA LEU A 132 -1.89 -1.25 11.17
C LEU A 132 -0.65 -0.35 11.34
N ILE A 133 0.08 -0.06 10.26
CA ILE A 133 1.21 0.88 10.31
C ILE A 133 0.75 2.25 10.79
N GLN A 134 -0.36 2.77 10.26
CA GLN A 134 -0.92 4.05 10.68
C GLN A 134 -1.40 4.03 12.13
N GLN A 135 -1.99 2.93 12.58
CA GLN A 135 -2.38 2.75 13.99
C GLN A 135 -1.17 2.83 14.91
N LEU A 136 -0.10 2.09 14.60
CA LEU A 136 1.12 2.07 15.40
C LEU A 136 1.92 3.38 15.32
N ALA A 137 1.83 4.10 14.20
CA ALA A 137 2.44 5.42 14.04
C ALA A 137 1.82 6.51 14.93
N ARG A 138 0.62 6.30 15.50
CA ARG A 138 -0.03 7.20 16.47
C ARG A 138 0.53 7.07 17.87
N VAL A 139 1.13 5.92 18.15
CA VAL A 139 1.69 5.62 19.47
C VAL A 139 3.07 6.27 19.60
N ASP A 140 3.42 6.66 20.84
CA ASP A 140 4.79 7.09 21.13
C ASP A 140 5.80 5.99 20.77
N GLN A 141 6.71 6.32 19.85
CA GLN A 141 7.60 5.34 19.25
C GLN A 141 8.60 4.76 20.27
N ASP A 142 9.07 5.56 21.23
CA ASP A 142 10.00 5.08 22.25
C ASP A 142 9.31 4.09 23.19
N GLN A 143 8.06 4.37 23.55
CA GLN A 143 7.26 3.46 24.37
C GLN A 143 6.92 2.17 23.60
N LEU A 144 6.54 2.27 22.33
CA LEU A 144 6.23 1.12 21.48
C LEU A 144 7.43 0.18 21.36
N TRP A 145 8.60 0.70 20.99
CA TRP A 145 9.80 -0.12 20.82
C TRP A 145 10.34 -0.69 22.12
N SER A 146 10.21 0.05 23.23
CA SER A 146 10.58 -0.45 24.56
C SER A 146 9.67 -1.59 25.01
N ALA A 147 8.37 -1.49 24.76
CA ALA A 147 7.40 -2.56 25.06
C ALA A 147 7.62 -3.81 24.20
N ALA A 148 7.88 -3.64 22.88
CA ALA A 148 8.22 -4.74 21.98
C ALA A 148 9.49 -5.47 22.42
N HIS A 149 10.52 -4.73 22.81
CA HIS A 149 11.78 -5.33 23.32
C HIS A 149 11.56 -6.08 24.63
N ALA A 150 10.80 -5.49 25.57
CA ALA A 150 10.48 -6.12 26.83
C ALA A 150 9.70 -7.42 26.63
N LEU A 151 8.73 -7.46 25.74
CA LEU A 151 7.95 -8.66 25.43
C LEU A 151 8.82 -9.78 24.84
N ARG A 152 9.64 -9.46 23.85
CA ARG A 152 10.57 -10.44 23.26
C ARG A 152 11.57 -10.99 24.28
N THR A 153 12.12 -10.12 25.11
CA THR A 153 13.06 -10.53 26.16
C THR A 153 12.39 -11.44 27.17
N ALA A 154 11.16 -11.12 27.59
CA ALA A 154 10.39 -11.93 28.51
C ALA A 154 9.97 -13.27 27.88
N GLN A 155 9.63 -13.30 26.60
CA GLN A 155 9.33 -14.52 25.84
C GLN A 155 10.56 -15.45 25.77
N HIS A 156 11.71 -14.94 25.33
CA HIS A 156 12.94 -15.74 25.28
C HIS A 156 13.36 -16.26 26.65
N ARG A 157 13.16 -15.48 27.71
CA ARG A 157 13.45 -15.93 29.05
C ARG A 157 12.50 -17.04 29.50
N LEU A 158 11.22 -16.92 29.20
CA LEU A 158 10.22 -17.95 29.48
C LEU A 158 10.54 -19.26 28.76
N GLU A 159 10.90 -19.18 27.47
CA GLU A 159 11.32 -20.33 26.65
C GLU A 159 12.58 -20.99 27.23
N ALA A 160 13.59 -20.20 27.58
CA ALA A 160 14.86 -20.72 28.14
C ALA A 160 14.63 -21.41 29.49
N GLU A 161 13.78 -20.87 30.38
CA GLU A 161 13.46 -21.50 31.66
C GLU A 161 12.57 -22.74 31.45
N ALA A 162 11.72 -22.79 30.44
CA ALA A 162 10.95 -23.97 30.08
C ALA A 162 11.81 -25.08 29.52
N ASP A 163 12.79 -24.77 28.65
CA ASP A 163 13.74 -25.71 28.08
C ASP A 163 14.70 -26.28 29.15
N ALA A 164 15.13 -25.47 30.11
CA ALA A 164 16.01 -25.90 31.20
C ALA A 164 15.36 -26.96 32.13
N VAL A 165 14.04 -27.07 32.11
CA VAL A 165 13.28 -28.03 32.93
C VAL A 165 13.27 -29.44 32.35
N GLY A 166 13.59 -29.61 31.07
CA GLY A 166 13.72 -30.91 30.39
C GLY A 166 12.39 -31.66 30.23
N THR A 167 12.04 -32.03 29.03
CA THR A 167 10.82 -32.80 28.74
C THR A 167 11.09 -34.28 28.63
N SER A 168 10.28 -35.16 29.25
CA SER A 168 10.34 -36.59 28.99
C SER A 168 9.78 -36.90 27.58
N VAL A 169 10.32 -37.97 26.96
CA VAL A 169 9.93 -38.34 25.57
C VAL A 169 8.45 -38.73 25.46
N GLU A 170 7.83 -39.19 26.53
CA GLU A 170 6.41 -39.56 26.58
C GLU A 170 5.51 -38.31 26.65
N ASP A 171 5.94 -37.25 27.28
CA ASP A 171 5.24 -35.99 27.35
C ASP A 171 5.31 -35.22 26.01
N ALA A 172 6.37 -35.45 25.21
CA ALA A 172 6.56 -34.75 23.93
C ALA A 172 5.41 -34.98 22.95
N ALA A 173 4.87 -36.22 22.86
CA ALA A 173 3.76 -36.52 21.95
C ALA A 173 2.42 -35.91 22.38
N VAL A 174 2.21 -35.80 23.70
CA VAL A 174 1.01 -35.17 24.27
C VAL A 174 1.07 -33.66 24.02
N ILE A 175 2.25 -33.09 24.20
CA ILE A 175 2.50 -31.67 23.98
C ILE A 175 2.30 -31.29 22.53
N GLU A 176 2.94 -32.01 21.62
CA GLU A 176 2.81 -31.78 20.19
C GLU A 176 1.32 -31.84 19.75
N ARG A 177 0.54 -32.76 20.34
CA ARG A 177 -0.89 -32.85 20.07
C ARG A 177 -1.65 -31.62 20.56
N ILE A 178 -1.36 -31.13 21.76
CA ILE A 178 -2.01 -29.94 22.35
C ILE A 178 -1.61 -28.70 21.54
N GLU A 179 -0.33 -28.52 21.22
CA GLU A 179 0.14 -27.40 20.38
C GLU A 179 -0.51 -27.41 19.00
N GLN A 180 -0.58 -28.57 18.33
CA GLN A 180 -1.28 -28.70 17.05
C GLN A 180 -2.77 -28.33 17.13
N ARG A 181 -3.45 -28.72 18.23
CA ARG A 181 -4.87 -28.38 18.43
C ARG A 181 -5.07 -26.90 18.72
N HIS A 182 -4.20 -26.32 19.51
CA HIS A 182 -4.22 -24.89 19.78
C HIS A 182 -3.97 -24.08 18.52
N GLU A 183 -2.96 -24.42 17.72
CA GLU A 183 -2.70 -23.77 16.43
C GLU A 183 -3.88 -23.93 15.43
N GLN A 184 -4.55 -25.09 15.43
CA GLN A 184 -5.75 -25.29 14.64
C GLN A 184 -6.90 -24.40 15.11
N PHE A 185 -7.06 -24.23 16.41
CA PHE A 185 -8.06 -23.34 17.00
C PHE A 185 -7.79 -21.88 16.62
N GLU A 186 -6.56 -21.37 16.79
CA GLU A 186 -6.19 -20.00 16.41
C GLU A 186 -6.43 -19.74 14.92
N ARG A 187 -5.98 -20.65 14.03
CA ARG A 187 -6.24 -20.54 12.59
C ARG A 187 -7.74 -20.50 12.27
N THR A 188 -8.53 -21.33 12.94
CA THR A 188 -9.98 -21.39 12.72
C THR A 188 -10.66 -20.15 13.27
N GLN A 189 -10.19 -19.61 14.37
CA GLN A 189 -10.67 -18.36 14.95
C GLN A 189 -10.42 -17.20 14.00
N ALA A 190 -9.18 -17.02 13.51
CA ALA A 190 -8.85 -15.98 12.56
C ALA A 190 -9.71 -16.04 11.28
N GLN A 191 -9.93 -17.26 10.74
CA GLN A 191 -10.80 -17.46 9.59
C GLN A 191 -12.27 -17.12 9.89
N SER A 192 -12.76 -17.47 11.10
CA SER A 192 -14.16 -17.21 11.49
C SER A 192 -14.42 -15.72 11.64
N GLU A 193 -13.45 -14.94 12.13
CA GLU A 193 -13.56 -13.50 12.27
C GLU A 193 -13.64 -12.81 10.91
N GLN A 194 -12.77 -13.17 9.96
CA GLN A 194 -12.84 -12.66 8.59
C GLN A 194 -14.19 -12.97 7.92
N VAL A 195 -14.66 -14.22 8.03
CA VAL A 195 -15.95 -14.62 7.45
C VAL A 195 -17.11 -13.91 8.14
N ARG A 196 -17.07 -13.71 9.44
CA ARG A 196 -18.10 -12.98 10.19
C ARG A 196 -18.24 -11.54 9.71
N HIS A 197 -17.12 -10.83 9.50
CA HIS A 197 -17.13 -9.48 8.94
C HIS A 197 -17.75 -9.45 7.54
N ILE A 198 -17.31 -10.33 6.65
CA ILE A 198 -17.82 -10.39 5.27
C ILE A 198 -19.31 -10.74 5.27
N THR A 199 -19.73 -11.76 6.02
CA THR A 199 -21.14 -12.18 6.08
C THR A 199 -22.05 -11.13 6.71
N PHE A 200 -21.56 -10.39 7.71
CA PHE A 200 -22.30 -9.30 8.33
C PHE A 200 -22.54 -8.15 7.34
N VAL A 201 -21.50 -7.76 6.59
CA VAL A 201 -21.61 -6.71 5.55
C VAL A 201 -22.56 -7.15 4.44
N VAL A 202 -22.41 -8.38 3.93
CA VAL A 202 -23.27 -8.92 2.86
C VAL A 202 -24.72 -9.03 3.30
N ALA A 203 -24.96 -9.56 4.50
CA ALA A 203 -26.31 -9.68 5.06
C ALA A 203 -26.94 -8.32 5.35
N GLY A 204 -26.16 -7.37 5.88
CA GLY A 204 -26.59 -6.01 6.14
C GLY A 204 -26.99 -5.27 4.85
N LEU A 205 -26.16 -5.35 3.81
CA LEU A 205 -26.46 -4.80 2.48
C LEU A 205 -27.69 -5.45 1.87
N ALA A 206 -27.81 -6.76 1.92
CA ALA A 206 -28.97 -7.49 1.41
C ALA A 206 -30.26 -7.07 2.16
N ALA A 207 -30.22 -6.94 3.48
CA ALA A 207 -31.35 -6.48 4.28
C ALA A 207 -31.74 -5.02 3.98
N LEU A 208 -30.76 -4.14 3.79
CA LEU A 208 -30.99 -2.71 3.48
C LEU A 208 -31.61 -2.53 2.10
N LEU A 209 -31.23 -3.37 1.14
CA LEU A 209 -31.76 -3.34 -0.23
C LEU A 209 -33.14 -3.98 -0.37
N THR A 210 -33.56 -4.83 0.58
CA THR A 210 -34.89 -5.49 0.50
C THR A 210 -36.05 -4.51 0.55
N LEU A 211 -36.01 -3.51 1.43
CA LEU A 211 -37.09 -2.53 1.62
C LEU A 211 -37.37 -1.69 0.36
N PRO A 212 -36.37 -1.05 -0.27
CA PRO A 212 -36.61 -0.32 -1.52
C PRO A 212 -37.01 -1.25 -2.68
N MET A 213 -36.45 -2.47 -2.73
CA MET A 213 -36.70 -3.40 -3.82
C MET A 213 -38.15 -3.92 -3.80
N VAL A 214 -38.70 -4.23 -2.61
CA VAL A 214 -40.14 -4.57 -2.45
C VAL A 214 -41.04 -3.42 -2.92
N ARG A 215 -40.63 -2.19 -2.62
CA ARG A 215 -41.46 -1.00 -2.90
C ARG A 215 -41.50 -0.64 -4.38
N PHE A 216 -40.38 -0.82 -5.11
CA PHE A 216 -40.22 -0.34 -6.49
C PHE A 216 -40.35 -1.43 -7.57
N VAL A 217 -40.01 -2.67 -7.27
CA VAL A 217 -39.89 -3.74 -8.30
C VAL A 217 -40.85 -4.90 -8.03
N GLY A 218 -41.34 -5.05 -6.82
CA GLY A 218 -42.28 -6.10 -6.43
C GLY A 218 -41.64 -7.28 -5.67
N SER A 219 -42.48 -8.10 -5.07
CA SER A 219 -42.06 -9.17 -4.13
C SER A 219 -41.19 -10.26 -4.76
N LEU A 220 -41.35 -10.57 -6.06
CA LEU A 220 -40.55 -11.61 -6.75
C LEU A 220 -39.09 -11.19 -6.94
N ALA A 221 -38.79 -9.90 -7.05
CA ALA A 221 -37.43 -9.40 -7.23
C ALA A 221 -36.59 -9.46 -5.94
N VAL A 222 -37.18 -9.71 -4.80
CA VAL A 222 -36.51 -9.84 -3.50
C VAL A 222 -35.93 -11.24 -3.29
N ALA A 223 -36.46 -12.27 -4.02
CA ALA A 223 -36.04 -13.67 -3.86
C ALA A 223 -34.48 -13.85 -3.93
N PRO A 224 -33.75 -13.28 -4.86
CA PRO A 224 -32.28 -13.43 -4.89
C PRO A 224 -31.59 -12.80 -3.67
N LEU A 225 -32.07 -11.67 -3.15
CA LEU A 225 -31.49 -11.04 -1.96
C LEU A 225 -31.72 -11.87 -0.70
N VAL A 226 -32.90 -12.48 -0.58
CA VAL A 226 -33.21 -13.41 0.51
C VAL A 226 -32.35 -14.67 0.41
N LEU A 227 -32.12 -15.21 -0.80
CA LEU A 227 -31.21 -16.34 -1.01
C LEU A 227 -29.76 -15.99 -0.60
N ILE A 228 -29.28 -14.82 -0.95
CA ILE A 228 -27.95 -14.36 -0.54
C ILE A 228 -27.86 -14.23 0.99
N ALA A 229 -28.87 -13.65 1.63
CA ALA A 229 -28.91 -13.53 3.08
C ALA A 229 -28.93 -14.91 3.77
N ILE A 230 -29.72 -15.86 3.25
CA ILE A 230 -29.77 -17.24 3.76
C ILE A 230 -28.39 -17.92 3.54
N ALA A 231 -27.79 -17.78 2.37
CA ALA A 231 -26.46 -18.32 2.10
C ALA A 231 -25.40 -17.75 3.04
N ALA A 232 -25.42 -16.44 3.32
CA ALA A 232 -24.52 -15.82 4.26
C ALA A 232 -24.68 -16.36 5.69
N VAL A 233 -25.94 -16.56 6.13
CA VAL A 233 -26.23 -17.17 7.44
C VAL A 233 -25.73 -18.63 7.49
N LEU A 234 -25.96 -19.42 6.44
CA LEU A 234 -25.50 -20.81 6.39
C LEU A 234 -23.97 -20.89 6.45
N VAL A 235 -23.29 -20.04 5.70
CA VAL A 235 -21.81 -19.94 5.75
C VAL A 235 -21.36 -19.58 7.16
N SER A 236 -21.96 -18.59 7.80
CA SER A 236 -21.65 -18.21 9.18
C SER A 236 -21.84 -19.37 10.17
N ILE A 237 -22.94 -20.14 10.03
CA ILE A 237 -23.19 -21.30 10.87
C ILE A 237 -22.14 -22.41 10.66
N VAL A 238 -21.71 -22.63 9.42
CA VAL A 238 -20.67 -23.64 9.12
C VAL A 238 -19.34 -23.27 9.75
N TYR A 239 -18.93 -22.00 9.64
CA TYR A 239 -17.69 -21.54 10.27
C TYR A 239 -17.79 -21.51 11.78
N TRP A 240 -18.94 -21.12 12.33
CA TRP A 240 -19.17 -21.21 13.78
C TRP A 240 -19.08 -22.65 14.29
N ARG A 241 -19.69 -23.62 13.58
CA ARG A 241 -19.56 -25.04 13.93
C ARG A 241 -18.14 -25.55 13.84
N ARG A 242 -17.37 -25.10 12.83
CA ARG A 242 -15.95 -25.45 12.71
C ARG A 242 -15.13 -24.88 13.88
N LEU A 243 -15.38 -23.64 14.25
CA LEU A 243 -14.73 -23.01 15.40
C LEU A 243 -15.09 -23.76 16.69
N GLU A 244 -16.38 -24.08 16.91
CA GLU A 244 -16.82 -24.80 18.07
C GLU A 244 -16.23 -26.22 18.14
N SER A 245 -16.12 -26.90 16.99
CA SER A 245 -15.46 -28.22 16.96
C SER A 245 -13.95 -28.16 17.20
N ALA A 246 -13.28 -27.09 16.72
CA ALA A 246 -11.85 -26.89 17.00
C ALA A 246 -11.62 -26.56 18.47
N ARG A 247 -12.48 -25.73 19.07
CA ARG A 247 -12.46 -25.42 20.50
C ARG A 247 -12.72 -26.67 21.35
N SER A 248 -13.75 -27.43 21.02
CA SER A 248 -14.04 -28.69 21.73
C SER A 248 -12.86 -29.67 21.62
N ALA A 249 -12.22 -29.76 20.46
CA ALA A 249 -11.06 -30.64 20.28
C ALA A 249 -9.81 -30.17 21.06
N GLU A 250 -9.65 -28.86 21.29
CA GLU A 250 -8.64 -28.29 22.15
C GLU A 250 -8.97 -28.57 23.63
N ASP A 251 -10.22 -28.26 24.03
CA ASP A 251 -10.71 -28.51 25.39
C ASP A 251 -10.63 -30.00 25.78
N ASP A 252 -10.97 -30.91 24.84
CA ASP A 252 -10.84 -32.36 25.05
C ASP A 252 -9.36 -32.79 25.21
N ALA A 253 -8.45 -32.23 24.38
CA ALA A 253 -7.02 -32.52 24.49
C ALA A 253 -6.40 -31.97 25.79
N LEU A 254 -6.89 -30.81 26.25
CA LEU A 254 -6.48 -30.22 27.53
C LEU A 254 -7.05 -31.02 28.71
N ALA A 255 -8.31 -31.46 28.63
CA ALA A 255 -8.94 -32.29 29.63
C ALA A 255 -8.27 -33.69 29.78
N ASP A 256 -7.88 -34.30 28.66
CA ASP A 256 -7.09 -35.56 28.65
C ASP A 256 -5.74 -35.37 29.34
N ALA A 257 -5.15 -34.19 29.27
CA ALA A 257 -3.92 -33.82 29.97
C ALA A 257 -4.17 -33.32 31.42
N GLY A 258 -5.44 -33.26 31.86
CA GLY A 258 -5.82 -32.79 33.18
C GLY A 258 -5.66 -31.28 33.40
N ALA A 259 -5.72 -30.48 32.33
CA ALA A 259 -5.58 -29.03 32.36
C ALA A 259 -6.89 -28.32 31.99
N GLU A 260 -7.23 -27.24 32.67
CA GLU A 260 -8.42 -26.43 32.40
C GLU A 260 -8.20 -25.37 31.30
N SER A 261 -6.93 -25.10 30.94
CA SER A 261 -6.54 -24.13 29.90
C SER A 261 -5.18 -24.43 29.35
N TYR A 262 -4.87 -23.95 28.14
CA TYR A 262 -3.56 -24.09 27.52
C TYR A 262 -2.42 -23.55 28.40
N LEU A 263 -2.60 -22.37 28.97
CA LEU A 263 -1.65 -21.82 29.94
C LEU A 263 -1.58 -22.67 31.22
N GLY A 264 -2.74 -23.15 31.71
CA GLY A 264 -2.84 -24.07 32.86
C GLY A 264 -2.09 -25.37 32.63
N PHE A 265 -2.18 -25.94 31.42
CA PHE A 265 -1.45 -27.13 31.02
C PHE A 265 0.09 -26.92 31.10
N HIS A 266 0.60 -25.84 30.53
CA HIS A 266 2.02 -25.52 30.61
C HIS A 266 2.48 -25.31 32.06
N LEU A 267 1.68 -24.65 32.89
CA LEU A 267 1.98 -24.45 34.31
C LEU A 267 1.95 -25.75 35.11
N GLN A 268 0.98 -26.62 34.85
CA GLN A 268 0.83 -27.91 35.51
C GLN A 268 1.95 -28.87 35.12
N ARG A 269 2.31 -28.90 33.84
CA ARG A 269 3.45 -29.68 33.33
C ARG A 269 4.75 -29.28 33.98
N VAL A 270 5.01 -27.98 34.07
CA VAL A 270 6.17 -27.43 34.75
C VAL A 270 6.17 -27.81 36.23
N ASN A 271 5.01 -27.79 36.88
CA ASN A 271 4.89 -28.18 38.28
C ASN A 271 5.22 -29.65 38.52
N ASN A 272 4.88 -30.54 37.58
CA ASN A 272 5.16 -31.97 37.66
C ASN A 272 6.63 -32.32 37.34
N LEU A 273 7.29 -31.51 36.51
CA LEU A 273 8.68 -31.71 36.09
C LEU A 273 9.70 -31.07 37.05
N LEU A 274 9.27 -30.13 37.90
CA LEU A 274 10.16 -29.44 38.82
C LEU A 274 10.27 -30.16 40.13
N SER A 275 11.28 -31.00 40.26
CA SER A 275 11.68 -31.59 41.53
C SER A 275 12.38 -30.60 42.49
N SER A 276 12.63 -29.35 42.05
CA SER A 276 13.27 -28.32 42.88
C SER A 276 12.43 -27.02 42.94
N ASP A 277 12.17 -26.52 44.15
CA ASP A 277 11.45 -25.23 44.41
C ASP A 277 12.09 -24.04 43.69
N SER A 278 13.37 -24.05 43.44
CA SER A 278 14.07 -22.92 42.83
C SER A 278 13.77 -22.78 41.30
N GLY A 279 13.67 -23.87 40.54
CA GLY A 279 13.30 -23.87 39.13
C GLY A 279 11.85 -23.43 38.92
N ARG A 280 10.94 -23.94 39.77
CA ARG A 280 9.52 -23.54 39.76
C ARG A 280 9.35 -22.05 39.99
N ARG A 281 10.06 -21.47 40.96
CA ARG A 281 9.97 -20.01 41.25
C ARG A 281 10.46 -19.20 40.07
N ARG A 282 11.60 -19.58 39.43
CA ARG A 282 12.12 -18.85 38.27
C ARG A 282 11.14 -18.87 37.11
N LEU A 283 10.49 -20.00 36.82
CA LEU A 283 9.53 -20.10 35.75
C LEU A 283 8.25 -19.28 36.02
N ILE A 284 7.73 -19.31 37.26
CA ILE A 284 6.58 -18.49 37.65
C ILE A 284 6.92 -17.01 37.45
N THR A 285 8.11 -16.59 37.89
CA THR A 285 8.55 -15.19 37.69
C THR A 285 8.67 -14.84 36.21
N ALA A 286 9.24 -15.72 35.38
CA ALA A 286 9.33 -15.49 33.93
C ALA A 286 7.94 -15.42 33.27
N ALA A 287 6.99 -16.26 33.70
CA ALA A 287 5.61 -16.22 33.19
C ALA A 287 4.86 -14.94 33.63
N GLU A 288 5.11 -14.45 34.83
CA GLU A 288 4.56 -13.17 35.30
C GLU A 288 5.15 -11.99 34.51
N GLU A 289 6.48 -11.97 34.33
CA GLU A 289 7.17 -10.96 33.51
C GLU A 289 6.65 -10.94 32.06
N HIS A 290 6.46 -12.13 31.47
CA HIS A 290 5.90 -12.25 30.12
C HIS A 290 4.46 -11.71 30.05
N ARG A 291 3.61 -12.06 31.02
CA ARG A 291 2.23 -11.56 31.09
C ARG A 291 2.19 -10.04 31.23
N ASP A 292 3.01 -9.48 32.10
CA ASP A 292 3.08 -8.04 32.31
C ASP A 292 3.62 -7.30 31.08
N ALA A 293 4.57 -7.89 30.36
CA ALA A 293 5.09 -7.37 29.11
C ALA A 293 4.04 -7.46 27.98
N ALA A 294 3.31 -8.57 27.89
CA ALA A 294 2.23 -8.76 26.93
C ALA A 294 1.07 -7.79 27.17
N GLN A 295 0.69 -7.55 28.43
CA GLN A 295 -0.33 -6.55 28.76
C GLN A 295 0.10 -5.13 28.37
N ARG A 296 1.36 -4.77 28.62
CA ARG A 296 1.90 -3.46 28.18
C ARG A 296 1.91 -3.32 26.67
N TRP A 297 2.32 -4.37 25.95
CA TRP A 297 2.28 -4.39 24.50
C TRP A 297 0.85 -4.24 23.96
N SER A 298 -0.08 -5.07 24.43
CA SER A 298 -1.48 -5.01 23.98
C SER A 298 -2.16 -3.68 24.31
N ALA A 299 -1.77 -3.00 25.37
CA ALA A 299 -2.28 -1.67 25.71
C ALA A 299 -1.82 -0.59 24.70
N LEU A 300 -0.65 -0.75 24.07
CA LEU A 300 -0.08 0.19 23.11
C LEU A 300 -0.42 -0.19 21.66
N ALA A 301 -0.24 -1.46 21.30
CA ALA A 301 -0.34 -1.96 19.94
C ALA A 301 -1.66 -2.69 19.64
N GLY A 302 -2.52 -2.92 20.65
CA GLY A 302 -3.74 -3.71 20.50
C GLY A 302 -3.43 -5.18 20.23
N ASP A 303 -4.10 -5.78 19.25
CA ASP A 303 -3.96 -7.18 18.88
C ASP A 303 -2.82 -7.45 17.87
N VAL A 304 -1.91 -6.47 17.66
CA VAL A 304 -0.81 -6.62 16.71
C VAL A 304 0.27 -7.53 17.28
N ASP A 305 0.71 -8.51 16.49
CA ASP A 305 1.80 -9.40 16.86
C ASP A 305 3.14 -8.64 16.89
N VAL A 306 3.94 -8.90 17.91
CA VAL A 306 5.26 -8.28 18.07
C VAL A 306 6.25 -8.69 16.98
N GLU A 307 6.09 -9.86 16.36
CA GLU A 307 6.91 -10.29 15.23
C GLU A 307 6.54 -9.57 13.94
N TRP A 308 5.25 -9.31 13.75
CA TRP A 308 4.76 -8.48 12.65
C TRP A 308 5.33 -7.06 12.73
N ASP A 309 5.33 -6.47 13.92
CA ASP A 309 5.93 -5.16 14.20
C ASP A 309 7.44 -5.14 13.85
N ALA A 310 8.18 -6.19 14.19
CA ALA A 310 9.59 -6.32 13.84
C ALA A 310 9.84 -6.33 12.33
N SER A 311 8.97 -7.01 11.59
CA SER A 311 9.07 -7.13 10.12
C SER A 311 8.76 -5.80 9.42
N ASN A 312 7.94 -4.94 10.04
CA ASN A 312 7.55 -3.64 9.51
C ASN A 312 8.25 -2.46 10.21
N ARG A 313 9.30 -2.75 10.97
CA ARG A 313 10.05 -1.77 11.77
C ARG A 313 10.48 -0.50 11.02
N PRO A 314 10.94 -0.53 9.75
CA PRO A 314 11.32 0.69 9.05
C PRO A 314 10.13 1.58 8.69
N ASP A 315 8.96 0.99 8.45
CA ASP A 315 7.79 1.68 7.91
C ASP A 315 7.02 2.44 9.00
N ILE A 316 6.98 1.90 10.23
CA ILE A 316 6.24 2.51 11.35
C ILE A 316 6.83 3.87 11.79
N PRO A 317 8.15 4.01 12.05
CA PRO A 317 8.74 5.32 12.35
C PRO A 317 8.67 6.28 11.18
N ALA A 318 8.77 5.80 9.95
CA ALA A 318 8.62 6.64 8.76
C ALA A 318 7.20 7.23 8.69
N ALA A 319 6.17 6.42 8.95
CA ALA A 319 4.79 6.87 9.03
C ALA A 319 4.56 7.84 10.21
N ALA A 320 5.20 7.58 11.36
CA ALA A 320 5.11 8.48 12.53
C ALA A 320 5.76 9.84 12.26
N THR A 321 6.92 9.87 11.60
CA THR A 321 7.58 11.11 11.18
C THR A 321 6.73 11.87 10.18
N LEU A 322 6.22 11.18 9.15
CA LEU A 322 5.33 11.78 8.16
C LEU A 322 4.07 12.37 8.80
N ARG A 323 3.50 11.68 9.80
CA ARG A 323 2.36 12.19 10.57
C ARG A 323 2.71 13.47 11.35
N GLN A 324 3.90 13.58 11.89
CA GLN A 324 4.38 14.79 12.56
C GLN A 324 4.57 15.94 11.56
N ASP A 325 5.12 15.66 10.38
CA ASP A 325 5.34 16.64 9.31
C ASP A 325 3.98 17.15 8.75
N VAL A 326 2.97 16.30 8.70
CA VAL A 326 1.61 16.63 8.25
C VAL A 326 0.84 17.43 9.30
N ALA A 327 1.17 17.30 10.59
CA ALA A 327 0.47 18.00 11.65
C ALA A 327 0.66 19.53 11.55
N PRO A 328 -0.41 20.31 11.34
CA PRO A 328 -0.30 21.75 11.20
C PRO A 328 0.21 22.36 12.50
N VAL A 329 1.24 23.21 12.40
CA VAL A 329 1.82 23.92 13.54
C VAL A 329 0.75 24.84 14.15
N GLY A 330 0.22 24.44 15.30
CA GLY A 330 -0.67 25.27 16.12
C GLY A 330 -2.17 25.17 15.83
N GLN A 331 -2.63 24.23 15.01
CA GLN A 331 -4.08 23.95 14.88
C GLN A 331 -4.46 22.70 15.69
N LEU A 332 -5.25 22.91 16.73
CA LEU A 332 -6.06 21.88 17.41
C LEU A 332 -7.24 21.52 16.49
N GLY A 333 -6.93 21.00 15.30
CA GLY A 333 -7.93 20.48 14.35
C GLY A 333 -8.30 19.04 14.73
N ALA A 334 -9.50 18.62 14.36
CA ALA A 334 -10.02 17.30 14.66
C ALA A 334 -9.01 16.18 14.31
N ASP A 335 -8.70 15.31 15.26
CA ASP A 335 -7.76 14.19 15.12
C ASP A 335 -8.05 13.32 13.87
N SER A 336 -9.33 13.20 13.48
CA SER A 336 -9.76 12.47 12.28
C SER A 336 -9.21 13.04 10.97
N GLN A 337 -9.19 14.38 10.80
CA GLN A 337 -8.68 14.99 9.57
C GLN A 337 -7.16 14.85 9.44
N LEU A 338 -6.46 14.91 10.57
CA LEU A 338 -5.02 14.63 10.61
C LEU A 338 -4.72 13.17 10.25
N ASP A 339 -5.53 12.24 10.75
CA ASP A 339 -5.37 10.82 10.47
C ASP A 339 -5.59 10.51 8.97
N ASP A 340 -6.62 11.07 8.36
CA ASP A 340 -6.92 10.90 6.94
C ASP A 340 -5.81 11.51 6.07
N THR A 341 -5.32 12.72 6.42
CA THR A 341 -4.22 13.37 5.70
C THR A 341 -2.94 12.54 5.80
N ALA A 342 -2.61 12.03 6.99
CA ALA A 342 -1.43 11.20 7.21
C ALA A 342 -1.52 9.85 6.45
N ALA A 343 -2.71 9.24 6.40
CA ALA A 343 -2.93 8.01 5.65
C ALA A 343 -2.70 8.19 4.14
N ILE A 344 -3.26 9.26 3.56
CA ILE A 344 -3.07 9.59 2.15
C ILE A 344 -1.61 9.94 1.85
N ALA A 345 -0.97 10.75 2.69
CA ALA A 345 0.45 11.07 2.58
C ALA A 345 1.32 9.81 2.60
N HIS A 346 1.04 8.89 3.52
CA HIS A 346 1.72 7.59 3.59
C HIS A 346 1.50 6.76 2.33
N ALA A 347 0.28 6.68 1.82
CA ALA A 347 -0.04 5.96 0.59
C ALA A 347 0.75 6.52 -0.61
N VAL A 348 0.83 7.86 -0.75
CA VAL A 348 1.61 8.53 -1.79
C VAL A 348 3.10 8.17 -1.67
N VAL A 349 3.69 8.37 -0.49
CA VAL A 349 5.13 8.15 -0.26
C VAL A 349 5.51 6.69 -0.47
N THR A 350 4.69 5.76 0.03
CA THR A 350 4.92 4.31 -0.13
C THR A 350 4.87 3.89 -1.60
N ARG A 351 3.90 4.39 -2.36
CA ARG A 351 3.80 4.09 -3.80
C ARG A 351 4.94 4.70 -4.60
N LEU A 352 5.36 5.92 -4.27
CA LEU A 352 6.54 6.53 -4.89
C LEU A 352 7.81 5.73 -4.59
N ALA A 353 7.98 5.26 -3.36
CA ALA A 353 9.10 4.40 -2.99
C ALA A 353 9.09 3.08 -3.78
N ALA A 354 7.93 2.40 -3.85
CA ALA A 354 7.77 1.16 -4.62
C ALA A 354 8.07 1.35 -6.11
N LEU A 355 7.67 2.48 -6.69
CA LEU A 355 7.97 2.81 -8.09
C LEU A 355 9.47 3.02 -8.31
N ARG A 356 10.17 3.66 -7.38
CA ARG A 356 11.61 3.89 -7.45
C ARG A 356 12.42 2.59 -7.39
N ASP A 357 11.96 1.61 -6.60
CA ASP A 357 12.64 0.33 -6.41
C ASP A 357 12.47 -0.62 -7.62
N LEU A 358 11.58 -0.30 -8.56
CA LEU A 358 11.34 -1.12 -9.76
C LEU A 358 12.43 -1.02 -10.81
N GLY A 359 13.18 0.07 -10.83
CA GLY A 359 14.25 0.25 -11.81
C GLY A 359 15.40 -0.71 -11.58
N GLY A 360 15.50 -1.78 -12.35
CA GLY A 360 16.52 -2.84 -12.20
C GLY A 360 17.98 -2.40 -12.37
N SER A 361 18.22 -1.14 -12.72
CA SER A 361 19.54 -0.50 -12.86
C SER A 361 19.68 0.79 -12.06
N SER A 362 18.88 0.98 -11.02
CA SER A 362 18.76 2.21 -10.23
C SER A 362 18.17 3.40 -11.02
N GLU A 363 17.52 3.15 -12.14
CA GLU A 363 16.83 4.18 -12.92
C GLU A 363 15.40 4.37 -12.41
N SER A 364 15.03 5.61 -12.06
CA SER A 364 13.70 5.94 -11.58
C SER A 364 12.74 6.30 -12.71
N PHE A 365 11.54 5.69 -12.70
CA PHE A 365 10.45 6.05 -13.61
C PHE A 365 9.66 7.25 -13.06
N PRO A 366 9.11 8.13 -13.92
CA PRO A 366 8.24 9.21 -13.47
C PRO A 366 6.94 8.65 -12.89
N ALA A 367 6.47 9.26 -11.82
CA ALA A 367 5.14 8.98 -11.26
C ALA A 367 4.09 9.85 -11.97
N LEU A 368 3.03 9.23 -12.46
CA LEU A 368 1.91 9.89 -13.13
C LEU A 368 0.72 9.94 -12.17
N LEU A 369 0.48 11.09 -11.57
CA LEU A 369 -0.62 11.29 -10.65
C LEU A 369 -1.81 11.86 -11.42
N ASP A 370 -2.87 11.07 -11.55
CA ASP A 370 -4.06 11.40 -12.31
C ASP A 370 -5.18 11.83 -11.35
N ASP A 371 -5.24 13.12 -11.12
CA ASP A 371 -6.18 13.81 -10.23
C ASP A 371 -6.39 13.11 -8.87
N PRO A 372 -5.29 12.78 -8.18
CA PRO A 372 -5.33 11.91 -6.99
C PRO A 372 -6.08 12.57 -5.82
N PHE A 373 -6.28 13.88 -5.87
CA PHE A 373 -6.84 14.69 -4.79
C PHE A 373 -8.23 15.24 -5.08
N CYS A 374 -8.91 14.76 -6.13
CA CYS A 374 -10.20 15.31 -6.57
C CYS A 374 -11.32 15.23 -5.51
N ASN A 375 -11.26 14.26 -4.60
CA ASN A 375 -12.28 14.01 -3.58
C ASN A 375 -11.87 14.46 -2.17
N LEU A 376 -10.76 15.20 -2.03
CA LEU A 376 -10.24 15.59 -0.73
C LEU A 376 -10.80 16.91 -0.24
N ASP A 377 -10.86 17.05 1.08
CA ASP A 377 -11.18 18.32 1.72
C ASP A 377 -10.09 19.36 1.40
N SER A 378 -10.53 20.58 1.12
CA SER A 378 -9.64 21.70 0.81
C SER A 378 -8.63 22.02 1.93
N GLY A 379 -8.93 21.65 3.17
CA GLY A 379 -8.02 21.80 4.31
C GLY A 379 -6.80 20.89 4.28
N MET A 380 -6.92 19.70 3.64
CA MET A 380 -5.85 18.69 3.56
C MET A 380 -4.88 18.96 2.38
N LEU A 381 -5.38 19.61 1.35
CA LEU A 381 -4.71 19.78 0.06
C LEU A 381 -3.34 20.49 0.16
N PRO A 382 -3.16 21.60 0.89
CA PRO A 382 -1.88 22.32 0.94
C PRO A 382 -0.75 21.41 1.48
N THR A 383 -1.03 20.67 2.54
CA THR A 383 -0.04 19.78 3.18
C THR A 383 0.37 18.63 2.25
N LEU A 384 -0.59 18.04 1.54
CA LEU A 384 -0.31 16.96 0.58
C LEU A 384 0.50 17.46 -0.62
N LEU A 385 0.22 18.67 -1.11
CA LEU A 385 0.98 19.29 -2.20
C LEU A 385 2.42 19.61 -1.77
N GLU A 386 2.64 20.04 -0.54
CA GLU A 386 4.00 20.25 0.00
C GLU A 386 4.79 18.93 0.09
N ILE A 387 4.16 17.85 0.57
CA ILE A 387 4.76 16.51 0.58
C ILE A 387 5.13 16.06 -0.83
N MET A 388 4.31 16.37 -1.82
CA MET A 388 4.63 16.07 -3.22
C MET A 388 5.84 16.83 -3.72
N VAL A 389 5.97 18.12 -3.39
CA VAL A 389 7.15 18.92 -3.73
C VAL A 389 8.41 18.31 -3.10
N GLN A 390 8.36 17.95 -1.83
CA GLN A 390 9.48 17.29 -1.13
C GLN A 390 9.80 15.91 -1.75
N SER A 391 8.78 15.09 -2.03
CA SER A 391 8.97 13.78 -2.64
C SER A 391 9.56 13.88 -4.05
N SER A 392 9.27 14.96 -4.77
CA SER A 392 9.78 15.23 -6.12
C SER A 392 11.28 15.48 -6.19
N GLU A 393 11.94 15.72 -5.06
CA GLU A 393 13.41 15.83 -5.00
C GLU A 393 14.11 14.52 -5.34
N ARG A 394 13.43 13.39 -5.10
CA ARG A 394 13.99 12.05 -5.28
C ARG A 394 13.44 11.33 -6.50
N GLN A 395 12.31 11.79 -7.03
CA GLN A 395 11.62 11.14 -8.15
C GLN A 395 10.79 12.15 -8.93
N GLN A 396 10.87 12.10 -10.25
CA GLN A 396 10.04 12.98 -11.08
C GLN A 396 8.56 12.63 -10.92
N ILE A 397 7.75 13.67 -10.71
CA ILE A 397 6.30 13.57 -10.55
C ILE A 397 5.63 14.40 -11.64
N ILE A 398 4.65 13.83 -12.31
CA ILE A 398 3.77 14.51 -13.27
C ILE A 398 2.36 14.45 -12.70
N LEU A 399 1.85 15.60 -12.25
CA LEU A 399 0.51 15.74 -11.68
C LEU A 399 -0.45 16.26 -12.74
N LEU A 400 -1.43 15.46 -13.09
CA LEU A 400 -2.54 15.83 -13.96
C LEU A 400 -3.72 16.21 -13.08
N THR A 401 -4.37 17.36 -13.32
CA THR A 401 -5.48 17.79 -12.48
C THR A 401 -6.50 18.64 -13.19
N GLU A 402 -7.78 18.50 -12.80
CA GLU A 402 -8.85 19.41 -13.14
C GLU A 402 -9.05 20.51 -12.07
N SER A 403 -8.45 20.34 -10.88
CA SER A 403 -8.71 21.23 -9.74
C SER A 403 -8.14 22.64 -9.99
N PRO A 404 -8.99 23.68 -9.99
CA PRO A 404 -8.52 25.06 -10.10
C PRO A 404 -7.69 25.49 -8.88
N THR A 405 -7.92 24.87 -7.71
CA THR A 405 -7.17 25.13 -6.49
C THR A 405 -5.73 24.66 -6.64
N VAL A 406 -5.53 23.43 -7.14
CA VAL A 406 -4.20 22.87 -7.43
C VAL A 406 -3.50 23.70 -8.51
N ALA A 407 -4.20 24.08 -9.57
CA ALA A 407 -3.63 24.93 -10.64
C ALA A 407 -3.18 26.29 -10.09
N SER A 408 -3.98 26.91 -9.21
CA SER A 408 -3.65 28.21 -8.62
C SER A 408 -2.43 28.12 -7.71
N TRP A 409 -2.35 27.06 -6.90
CA TRP A 409 -1.17 26.77 -6.08
C TRP A 409 0.07 26.55 -6.96
N ALA A 410 -0.06 25.72 -8.01
CA ALA A 410 1.05 25.42 -8.91
C ALA A 410 1.61 26.67 -9.62
N ARG A 411 0.75 27.64 -9.99
CA ARG A 411 1.22 28.93 -10.57
C ARG A 411 2.06 29.72 -9.59
N VAL A 412 1.69 29.73 -8.32
CA VAL A 412 2.45 30.42 -7.28
C VAL A 412 3.78 29.72 -7.04
N GLU A 413 3.75 28.40 -6.90
CA GLU A 413 4.94 27.61 -6.61
C GLU A 413 5.91 27.54 -7.80
N ALA A 414 5.42 27.56 -9.02
CA ALA A 414 6.24 27.66 -10.23
C ALA A 414 7.12 28.93 -10.26
N MET A 415 6.69 30.00 -9.60
CA MET A 415 7.50 31.23 -9.49
C MET A 415 8.76 31.04 -8.63
N THR A 416 8.78 30.05 -7.75
CA THR A 416 9.95 29.68 -6.93
C THR A 416 10.96 28.84 -7.73
N GLY A 417 10.54 28.27 -8.85
CA GLY A 417 11.33 27.34 -9.65
C GLY A 417 11.36 25.91 -9.10
N ALA A 418 10.50 25.58 -8.12
CA ALA A 418 10.40 24.25 -7.55
C ALA A 418 9.65 23.26 -8.46
N LEU A 419 8.76 23.78 -9.31
CA LEU A 419 7.94 22.99 -10.24
C LEU A 419 7.72 23.73 -11.57
N GLY A 420 7.27 22.98 -12.58
CA GLY A 420 6.73 23.51 -13.84
C GLY A 420 5.23 23.39 -13.91
N ILE A 421 4.55 24.33 -14.56
CA ILE A 421 3.13 24.24 -14.87
C ILE A 421 2.92 24.27 -16.37
N ILE A 422 2.04 23.42 -16.85
CA ILE A 422 1.59 23.34 -18.24
C ILE A 422 0.08 23.51 -18.25
N GLU A 423 -0.38 24.54 -18.94
CA GLU A 423 -1.81 24.80 -19.15
C GLU A 423 -2.07 24.66 -20.66
N PRO A 424 -2.71 23.57 -21.11
CA PRO A 424 -3.06 23.43 -22.52
C PRO A 424 -3.94 24.59 -22.93
N THR A 425 -3.50 25.34 -23.93
CA THR A 425 -4.32 26.42 -24.48
C THR A 425 -5.53 25.75 -25.12
N PRO A 426 -6.78 26.11 -24.73
CA PRO A 426 -7.94 25.53 -25.38
C PRO A 426 -7.85 25.86 -26.88
N THR A 427 -7.63 24.81 -27.68
CA THR A 427 -7.77 24.95 -29.14
C THR A 427 -9.16 25.49 -29.38
N SER A 428 -9.24 26.74 -29.82
CA SER A 428 -10.50 27.39 -30.18
C SER A 428 -11.24 26.47 -31.14
N ARG A 429 -12.22 25.75 -30.64
CA ARG A 429 -13.13 24.93 -31.44
C ARG A 429 -13.68 25.88 -32.52
N PRO A 430 -13.48 25.63 -33.82
CA PRO A 430 -14.02 26.52 -34.84
C PRO A 430 -15.52 26.61 -34.63
N ALA A 431 -16.00 27.83 -34.38
CA ALA A 431 -17.42 28.15 -34.17
C ALA A 431 -18.25 28.08 -35.45
N ASN A 432 -18.03 27.03 -36.26
CA ASN A 432 -18.79 26.83 -37.50
C ASN A 432 -19.12 25.35 -37.66
N ALA A 433 -20.18 24.91 -36.98
CA ALA A 433 -21.01 23.81 -37.43
C ALA A 433 -22.43 24.04 -36.89
N LEU A 434 -23.16 24.95 -37.56
CA LEU A 434 -24.61 24.97 -37.63
C LEU A 434 -25.01 24.46 -38.99
#